data_2888ad74b7319c222d066ff08a9eaf62
#
_entry.id   2888ad74b7319c222d066ff08a9eaf62
#
_cell.length_a   1.000
_cell.length_b   1.000
_cell.length_c   1.000
_cell.angle_alpha   90.00
_cell.angle_beta   90.00
_cell.angle_gamma   90.00
#
_symmetry.space_group_name_H-M   'P 1'
#
loop_
_entity.id
_entity.type
_entity.pdbx_description
1 polymer ?
#
loop_
_entity_poly.entity_id
_entity_poly.type
_entity_poly.pdbx_seq_one_letter_code
_entity_poly.pdbx_strand_id
1 'polypeptide(L)'
;QQEGKLPLDRQQATDLLKAQLALEPQLYGAFAGFEPNGFDGQDESFAGQSALGSDDKGRFVPYFYRDKEQIGSDLLLSIEKSDPDEFGNPANDYYACPKREGRPCLIDPFKVDINGQQVLVSTITTPILVDGRFKGIASLDLAVDSISRQAQSLNSNIYDGKGETLIVSAAGVITGTSGDASLLGSSAEKVLGSQWQQYLKPELQRQELNNSFRISVPIMVPGMSRNWAIIVTLPYQVVLAGADQLENQLGEMNRTAVTQQLVGAFVVLVLALVTMLMIARSITGPIRQMVSLVDDIADGEGDLTKRLNTRSVDELGDLAKGINRFIDKLQGLLGDVLKTASEVNRHAGDTDRIAGQTDTNLQHHQ
;
A
#
# COMPACT_ATOMS: atom_id res chain seq x y z
N GLN A 1 -0.19 -18.18 24.99
CA GLN A 1 0.07 -18.59 23.60
C GLN A 1 0.43 -20.06 23.62
N GLN A 2 -0.42 -20.93 23.08
CA GLN A 2 -0.09 -22.34 22.84
C GLN A 2 0.87 -22.33 21.64
N GLU A 3 2.16 -22.56 21.90
CA GLU A 3 3.19 -22.69 20.88
C GLU A 3 2.79 -23.77 19.86
N GLY A 4 2.75 -23.43 18.59
CA GLY A 4 2.60 -24.37 17.48
C GLY A 4 1.17 -24.70 17.01
N LYS A 5 0.11 -24.07 17.54
CA LYS A 5 -1.26 -24.24 17.02
C LYS A 5 -1.69 -23.09 16.10
N LEU A 6 -2.36 -23.44 15.01
CA LEU A 6 -3.04 -22.45 14.17
C LEU A 6 -4.22 -21.84 14.95
N PRO A 7 -4.54 -20.55 14.75
CA PRO A 7 -5.56 -19.84 15.50
C PRO A 7 -7.01 -20.19 15.11
N LEU A 8 -7.21 -21.20 14.24
CA LEU A 8 -8.49 -21.62 13.69
C LEU A 8 -8.78 -23.08 14.07
N ASP A 9 -10.03 -23.41 14.29
CA ASP A 9 -10.49 -24.80 14.32
C ASP A 9 -10.83 -25.30 12.89
N ARG A 10 -11.13 -26.61 12.73
CA ARG A 10 -11.41 -27.22 11.41
C ARG A 10 -12.66 -26.65 10.76
N GLN A 11 -13.71 -26.33 11.54
CA GLN A 11 -14.91 -25.72 11.04
C GLN A 11 -14.62 -24.31 10.50
N GLN A 12 -13.91 -23.50 11.27
CA GLN A 12 -13.52 -22.14 10.84
C GLN A 12 -12.64 -22.16 9.60
N ALA A 13 -11.72 -23.12 9.51
CA ALA A 13 -10.85 -23.26 8.33
C ALA A 13 -11.65 -23.69 7.10
N THR A 14 -12.60 -24.63 7.22
CA THR A 14 -13.50 -25.03 6.12
C THR A 14 -14.40 -23.89 5.69
N ASP A 15 -14.96 -23.13 6.63
CA ASP A 15 -15.81 -21.98 6.34
C ASP A 15 -15.03 -20.85 5.63
N LEU A 16 -13.76 -20.64 6.00
CA LEU A 16 -12.89 -19.68 5.34
C LEU A 16 -12.63 -20.07 3.87
N LEU A 17 -12.33 -21.35 3.59
CA LEU A 17 -12.12 -21.84 2.22
C LEU A 17 -13.38 -21.69 1.37
N LYS A 18 -14.56 -22.02 1.93
CA LYS A 18 -15.86 -21.83 1.25
C LYS A 18 -16.13 -20.35 0.97
N ALA A 19 -15.88 -19.49 1.97
CA ALA A 19 -16.10 -18.05 1.83
C ALA A 19 -15.19 -17.46 0.74
N GLN A 20 -13.93 -17.88 0.69
CA GLN A 20 -12.99 -17.46 -0.36
C GLN A 20 -13.53 -17.83 -1.75
N LEU A 21 -14.01 -19.05 -1.92
CA LEU A 21 -14.56 -19.51 -3.18
C LEU A 21 -15.88 -18.78 -3.55
N ALA A 22 -16.70 -18.44 -2.57
CA ALA A 22 -17.94 -17.68 -2.77
C ALA A 22 -17.68 -16.23 -3.21
N LEU A 23 -16.64 -15.60 -2.65
CA LEU A 23 -16.28 -14.20 -2.94
C LEU A 23 -15.62 -14.03 -4.31
N GLU A 24 -14.91 -15.05 -4.80
CA GLU A 24 -14.11 -14.99 -6.02
C GLU A 24 -14.67 -15.94 -7.11
N PRO A 25 -15.61 -15.48 -7.97
CA PRO A 25 -16.26 -16.34 -8.97
C PRO A 25 -15.30 -16.97 -10.00
N GLN A 26 -14.11 -16.40 -10.18
CA GLN A 26 -13.09 -16.91 -11.10
C GLN A 26 -12.35 -18.14 -10.56
N LEU A 27 -12.39 -18.36 -9.25
CA LEU A 27 -11.78 -19.54 -8.65
C LEU A 27 -12.64 -20.76 -8.91
N TYR A 28 -11.97 -21.86 -9.28
CA TYR A 28 -12.58 -23.17 -9.42
C TYR A 28 -12.59 -23.93 -8.10
N GLY A 29 -11.47 -23.91 -7.37
CA GLY A 29 -11.30 -24.62 -6.11
C GLY A 29 -10.56 -23.82 -5.04
N ALA A 30 -10.79 -24.19 -3.80
CA ALA A 30 -10.05 -23.73 -2.64
C ALA A 30 -9.83 -24.90 -1.69
N PHE A 31 -8.59 -25.16 -1.30
CA PHE A 31 -8.27 -26.32 -0.49
C PHE A 31 -7.10 -26.11 0.45
N ALA A 32 -7.00 -26.99 1.42
CA ALA A 32 -5.84 -27.09 2.30
C ALA A 32 -5.44 -28.56 2.45
N GLY A 33 -4.15 -28.79 2.64
CA GLY A 33 -3.63 -30.14 2.87
C GLY A 33 -2.54 -30.11 3.93
N PHE A 34 -2.75 -30.76 5.05
CA PHE A 34 -1.79 -30.74 6.14
C PHE A 34 -0.98 -32.02 6.24
N GLU A 35 0.19 -31.97 6.86
CA GLU A 35 0.93 -33.16 7.33
C GLU A 35 0.08 -33.91 8.36
N PRO A 36 0.31 -35.21 8.59
CA PRO A 36 -0.33 -35.90 9.68
C PRO A 36 -0.13 -35.17 11.01
N ASN A 37 -1.22 -34.93 11.72
CA ASN A 37 -1.28 -34.09 12.93
C ASN A 37 -0.76 -32.64 12.74
N GLY A 38 -0.69 -32.18 11.48
CA GLY A 38 -0.11 -30.89 11.13
C GLY A 38 -0.99 -29.70 11.47
N PHE A 39 -2.31 -29.85 11.43
CA PHE A 39 -3.27 -28.76 11.66
C PHE A 39 -3.44 -28.43 13.15
N ASP A 40 -3.93 -29.38 13.93
CA ASP A 40 -4.30 -29.18 15.33
C ASP A 40 -3.73 -30.24 16.29
N GLY A 41 -3.05 -31.26 15.75
CA GLY A 41 -2.51 -32.39 16.51
C GLY A 41 -3.58 -33.39 16.97
N GLN A 42 -4.78 -33.37 16.37
CA GLN A 42 -5.93 -34.16 16.85
C GLN A 42 -6.53 -35.06 15.77
N ASP A 43 -5.74 -35.49 14.78
CA ASP A 43 -6.24 -36.27 13.65
C ASP A 43 -7.05 -37.49 14.10
N GLU A 44 -6.59 -38.24 15.10
CA GLU A 44 -7.30 -39.40 15.59
C GLU A 44 -8.73 -39.11 16.07
N SER A 45 -8.95 -37.92 16.63
CA SER A 45 -10.26 -37.46 17.08
C SER A 45 -11.21 -37.11 15.95
N PHE A 46 -10.67 -36.88 14.75
CA PHE A 46 -11.43 -36.48 13.55
C PHE A 46 -11.44 -37.52 12.45
N ALA A 47 -11.00 -38.76 12.75
CA ALA A 47 -10.97 -39.84 11.76
C ALA A 47 -12.34 -40.06 11.13
N GLY A 48 -12.42 -40.07 9.79
CA GLY A 48 -13.63 -40.25 9.00
C GLY A 48 -14.63 -39.09 9.03
N GLN A 49 -14.29 -37.93 9.63
CA GLN A 49 -15.18 -36.77 9.65
C GLN A 49 -15.02 -35.90 8.40
N SER A 50 -15.43 -36.45 7.26
CA SER A 50 -15.30 -35.79 5.94
C SER A 50 -16.01 -34.43 5.85
N ALA A 51 -17.14 -34.27 6.58
CA ALA A 51 -17.85 -32.99 6.64
C ALA A 51 -17.01 -31.86 7.25
N LEU A 52 -16.01 -32.20 8.08
CA LEU A 52 -15.04 -31.29 8.65
C LEU A 52 -13.68 -31.31 7.90
N GLY A 53 -13.67 -31.84 6.67
CA GLY A 53 -12.48 -31.87 5.84
C GLY A 53 -11.42 -32.87 6.27
N SER A 54 -11.81 -33.96 6.98
CA SER A 54 -10.87 -34.95 7.53
C SER A 54 -11.02 -36.30 6.81
N ASP A 55 -9.89 -36.91 6.45
CA ASP A 55 -9.86 -38.22 5.81
C ASP A 55 -10.12 -39.36 6.81
N ASP A 56 -10.03 -40.58 6.36
CA ASP A 56 -10.25 -41.79 7.18
C ASP A 56 -9.29 -41.90 8.37
N LYS A 57 -8.13 -41.26 8.28
CA LYS A 57 -7.12 -41.17 9.36
C LYS A 57 -7.23 -39.89 10.18
N GLY A 58 -8.19 -39.03 9.85
CA GLY A 58 -8.41 -37.73 10.49
C GLY A 58 -7.50 -36.61 10.01
N ARG A 59 -6.63 -36.84 9.02
CA ARG A 59 -5.78 -35.82 8.44
C ARG A 59 -6.65 -34.71 7.83
N PHE A 60 -6.33 -33.44 8.11
CA PHE A 60 -7.11 -32.32 7.61
C PHE A 60 -6.71 -31.99 6.16
N VAL A 61 -7.60 -32.32 5.22
CA VAL A 61 -7.38 -32.25 3.77
C VAL A 61 -8.63 -31.79 3.00
N PRO A 62 -9.30 -30.71 3.44
CA PRO A 62 -10.54 -30.25 2.80
C PRO A 62 -10.26 -29.71 1.39
N TYR A 63 -11.15 -30.05 0.46
CA TYR A 63 -11.22 -29.52 -0.89
C TYR A 63 -12.62 -29.02 -1.20
N PHE A 64 -12.76 -27.74 -1.55
CA PHE A 64 -14.02 -27.16 -2.02
C PHE A 64 -13.86 -26.74 -3.46
N TYR A 65 -14.90 -27.02 -4.27
CA TYR A 65 -14.88 -26.75 -5.69
C TYR A 65 -16.20 -26.15 -6.16
N ARG A 66 -16.14 -25.46 -7.29
CA ARG A 66 -17.32 -24.88 -7.93
C ARG A 66 -17.94 -25.88 -8.89
N ASP A 67 -19.15 -26.28 -8.59
CA ASP A 67 -20.01 -27.06 -9.50
C ASP A 67 -21.17 -26.16 -9.94
N LYS A 68 -21.03 -25.58 -11.13
CA LYS A 68 -21.94 -24.55 -11.66
C LYS A 68 -22.08 -23.36 -10.69
N GLU A 69 -23.24 -23.18 -10.06
CA GLU A 69 -23.49 -22.11 -9.10
C GLU A 69 -23.36 -22.57 -7.64
N GLN A 70 -23.07 -23.82 -7.39
CA GLN A 70 -22.93 -24.40 -6.05
C GLN A 70 -21.48 -24.66 -5.68
N ILE A 71 -21.22 -24.68 -4.38
CA ILE A 71 -19.92 -25.10 -3.85
C ILE A 71 -20.04 -26.52 -3.35
N GLY A 72 -19.38 -27.43 -4.03
CA GLY A 72 -19.21 -28.82 -3.61
C GLY A 72 -18.04 -28.97 -2.65
N SER A 73 -17.97 -30.12 -2.00
CA SER A 73 -16.85 -30.47 -1.12
C SER A 73 -16.37 -31.90 -1.39
N ASP A 74 -15.05 -32.09 -1.28
CA ASP A 74 -14.38 -33.37 -1.38
C ASP A 74 -13.15 -33.34 -0.46
N LEU A 75 -12.40 -34.42 -0.46
CA LEU A 75 -11.13 -34.55 0.26
C LEU A 75 -9.96 -34.68 -0.69
N LEU A 76 -8.84 -34.06 -0.35
CA LEU A 76 -7.61 -34.12 -1.12
C LEU A 76 -6.86 -35.43 -0.89
N LEU A 77 -7.37 -36.55 -1.42
CA LEU A 77 -6.83 -37.88 -1.18
C LEU A 77 -5.57 -38.22 -2.00
N SER A 78 -5.23 -37.40 -3.02
CA SER A 78 -4.09 -37.62 -3.89
C SER A 78 -2.78 -36.99 -3.39
N ILE A 79 -2.78 -36.45 -2.19
CA ILE A 79 -1.65 -35.68 -1.62
C ILE A 79 -0.32 -36.48 -1.57
N GLU A 80 -0.40 -37.79 -1.48
CA GLU A 80 0.77 -38.69 -1.47
C GLU A 80 1.12 -39.28 -2.86
N LYS A 81 0.28 -39.04 -3.89
CA LYS A 81 0.51 -39.59 -5.23
C LYS A 81 1.51 -38.76 -6.00
N SER A 82 2.69 -39.28 -6.22
CA SER A 82 3.78 -38.60 -6.96
C SER A 82 3.98 -39.13 -8.38
N ASP A 83 3.12 -40.06 -8.86
CA ASP A 83 3.19 -40.55 -10.23
C ASP A 83 3.07 -39.38 -11.22
N PRO A 84 3.82 -39.35 -12.30
CA PRO A 84 3.73 -38.30 -13.31
C PRO A 84 2.32 -38.21 -13.91
N ASP A 85 1.83 -36.98 -14.09
CA ASP A 85 0.63 -36.71 -14.87
C ASP A 85 0.90 -36.85 -16.38
N GLU A 86 -0.10 -36.56 -17.20
CA GLU A 86 0.03 -36.64 -18.68
C GLU A 86 1.03 -35.58 -19.25
N PHE A 87 1.43 -34.59 -18.47
CA PHE A 87 2.42 -33.57 -18.84
C PHE A 87 3.81 -33.85 -18.25
N GLY A 88 3.95 -34.95 -17.50
CA GLY A 88 5.21 -35.37 -16.89
C GLY A 88 5.52 -34.71 -15.56
N ASN A 89 4.59 -33.96 -14.99
CA ASN A 89 4.73 -33.34 -13.65
C ASN A 89 4.26 -34.32 -12.57
N PRO A 90 4.84 -34.33 -11.37
CA PRO A 90 4.30 -35.09 -10.24
C PRO A 90 2.84 -34.71 -9.97
N ALA A 91 1.95 -35.71 -9.87
CA ALA A 91 0.52 -35.47 -9.66
C ALA A 91 0.22 -34.69 -8.37
N ASN A 92 1.12 -34.75 -7.41
CA ASN A 92 1.04 -33.99 -6.15
C ASN A 92 1.96 -32.76 -6.10
N ASP A 93 2.40 -32.19 -7.24
CA ASP A 93 3.33 -31.04 -7.24
C ASP A 93 2.72 -29.83 -6.50
N TYR A 94 1.39 -29.71 -6.44
CA TYR A 94 0.69 -28.71 -5.64
C TYR A 94 1.01 -28.80 -4.13
N TYR A 95 1.42 -29.97 -3.65
CA TYR A 95 1.86 -30.19 -2.28
C TYR A 95 3.38 -30.25 -2.15
N ALA A 96 4.02 -30.97 -3.08
CA ALA A 96 5.45 -31.23 -3.04
C ALA A 96 6.30 -29.98 -3.29
N CYS A 97 5.86 -29.09 -4.23
CA CYS A 97 6.58 -27.87 -4.55
C CYS A 97 6.71 -26.93 -3.34
N PRO A 98 5.61 -26.47 -2.70
CA PRO A 98 5.74 -25.57 -1.56
C PRO A 98 6.42 -26.22 -0.35
N LYS A 99 6.28 -27.52 -0.16
CA LYS A 99 7.01 -28.26 0.87
C LYS A 99 8.52 -28.24 0.64
N ARG A 100 8.97 -28.43 -0.59
CA ARG A 100 10.38 -28.42 -1.00
C ARG A 100 10.97 -27.02 -0.99
N GLU A 101 10.22 -26.04 -1.56
CA GLU A 101 10.71 -24.67 -1.77
C GLU A 101 10.58 -23.77 -0.52
N GLY A 102 9.68 -24.10 0.41
CA GLY A 102 9.35 -23.25 1.56
C GLY A 102 8.71 -21.91 1.18
N ARG A 103 8.18 -21.78 -0.04
CA ARG A 103 7.58 -20.56 -0.61
C ARG A 103 6.42 -20.91 -1.54
N PRO A 104 5.58 -19.93 -1.93
CA PRO A 104 4.47 -20.17 -2.84
C PRO A 104 4.93 -20.75 -4.19
N CYS A 105 4.11 -21.63 -4.74
CA CYS A 105 4.30 -22.22 -6.06
C CYS A 105 3.07 -21.98 -6.94
N LEU A 106 3.34 -21.74 -8.23
CA LEU A 106 2.34 -21.79 -9.28
C LEU A 106 2.50 -23.12 -9.99
N ILE A 107 1.48 -23.96 -9.95
CA ILE A 107 1.51 -25.31 -10.46
C ILE A 107 1.01 -25.33 -11.89
N ASP A 108 1.74 -26.04 -12.76
CA ASP A 108 1.36 -26.26 -14.14
C ASP A 108 0.00 -26.96 -14.21
N PRO A 109 -0.77 -26.79 -15.31
CA PRO A 109 -2.10 -27.36 -15.43
C PRO A 109 -2.11 -28.87 -15.24
N PHE A 110 -3.08 -29.37 -14.50
CA PHE A 110 -3.35 -30.78 -14.32
C PHE A 110 -4.86 -31.03 -14.27
N LYS A 111 -5.27 -32.29 -14.51
CA LYS A 111 -6.67 -32.67 -14.50
C LYS A 111 -7.13 -33.06 -13.10
N VAL A 112 -8.23 -32.47 -12.68
CA VAL A 112 -8.95 -32.87 -11.47
C VAL A 112 -10.23 -33.58 -11.88
N ASP A 113 -10.49 -34.75 -11.34
CA ASP A 113 -11.76 -35.47 -11.55
C ASP A 113 -12.74 -35.04 -10.44
N ILE A 114 -13.81 -34.40 -10.87
CA ILE A 114 -14.90 -33.98 -9.98
C ILE A 114 -16.21 -34.61 -10.49
N ASN A 115 -16.78 -35.51 -9.71
CA ASN A 115 -18.01 -36.20 -10.05
C ASN A 115 -17.98 -36.87 -11.45
N GLY A 116 -16.82 -37.41 -11.87
CA GLY A 116 -16.61 -38.03 -13.19
C GLY A 116 -16.40 -37.01 -14.32
N GLN A 117 -16.29 -35.73 -14.02
CA GLN A 117 -15.90 -34.69 -14.98
C GLN A 117 -14.45 -34.29 -14.77
N GLN A 118 -13.65 -34.38 -15.82
CA GLN A 118 -12.27 -33.92 -15.79
C GLN A 118 -12.23 -32.42 -16.09
N VAL A 119 -11.74 -31.63 -15.11
CA VAL A 119 -11.51 -30.21 -15.26
C VAL A 119 -10.02 -29.92 -15.21
N LEU A 120 -9.52 -29.19 -16.19
CA LEU A 120 -8.13 -28.75 -16.23
C LEU A 120 -7.98 -27.50 -15.37
N VAL A 121 -7.17 -27.60 -14.34
CA VAL A 121 -6.92 -26.50 -13.39
C VAL A 121 -5.43 -26.21 -13.27
N SER A 122 -5.10 -24.99 -12.90
CA SER A 122 -3.79 -24.60 -12.41
C SER A 122 -3.92 -24.08 -10.98
N THR A 123 -2.97 -24.40 -10.13
CA THR A 123 -3.06 -24.14 -8.70
C THR A 123 -2.02 -23.13 -8.25
N ILE A 124 -2.45 -22.14 -7.49
CA ILE A 124 -1.56 -21.33 -6.66
C ILE A 124 -1.57 -21.94 -5.26
N THR A 125 -0.42 -22.36 -4.79
CA THR A 125 -0.28 -23.02 -3.49
C THR A 125 0.77 -22.36 -2.64
N THR A 126 0.49 -22.23 -1.35
CA THR A 126 1.35 -21.55 -0.37
C THR A 126 1.64 -22.49 0.79
N PRO A 127 2.91 -22.63 1.23
CA PRO A 127 3.23 -23.43 2.41
C PRO A 127 2.71 -22.74 3.69
N ILE A 128 2.17 -23.54 4.58
CA ILE A 128 1.87 -23.14 5.96
C ILE A 128 3.05 -23.56 6.83
N LEU A 129 3.76 -22.56 7.33
CA LEU A 129 4.93 -22.76 8.19
C LEU A 129 4.59 -22.32 9.62
N VAL A 130 4.88 -23.18 10.58
CA VAL A 130 4.81 -22.85 12.00
C VAL A 130 6.19 -23.05 12.61
N ASP A 131 6.78 -22.04 13.19
CA ASP A 131 8.16 -22.03 13.69
C ASP A 131 9.18 -22.50 12.64
N GLY A 132 8.97 -22.09 11.37
CA GLY A 132 9.82 -22.48 10.23
C GLY A 132 9.65 -23.93 9.77
N ARG A 133 8.73 -24.70 10.36
CA ARG A 133 8.45 -26.09 9.99
C ARG A 133 7.22 -26.16 9.11
N PHE A 134 7.32 -26.90 8.03
CA PHE A 134 6.20 -27.16 7.14
C PHE A 134 5.11 -27.96 7.88
N LYS A 135 3.89 -27.45 7.85
CA LYS A 135 2.70 -28.06 8.44
C LYS A 135 1.69 -28.49 7.39
N GLY A 136 1.70 -27.83 6.25
CA GLY A 136 0.75 -28.08 5.18
C GLY A 136 0.75 -26.98 4.15
N ILE A 137 -0.30 -26.95 3.37
CA ILE A 137 -0.53 -26.00 2.30
C ILE A 137 -1.92 -25.35 2.41
N ALA A 138 -2.04 -24.14 1.86
CA ALA A 138 -3.30 -23.53 1.46
C ALA A 138 -3.23 -23.17 -0.03
N SER A 139 -4.28 -23.49 -0.78
CA SER A 139 -4.23 -23.46 -2.23
C SER A 139 -5.54 -23.00 -2.87
N LEU A 140 -5.41 -22.42 -4.07
CA LEU A 140 -6.52 -21.97 -4.89
C LEU A 140 -6.36 -22.51 -6.31
N ASP A 141 -7.43 -23.08 -6.84
CA ASP A 141 -7.48 -23.57 -8.23
C ASP A 141 -8.12 -22.54 -9.15
N LEU A 142 -7.48 -22.34 -10.27
CA LEU A 142 -7.97 -21.57 -11.41
C LEU A 142 -8.29 -22.55 -12.55
N ALA A 143 -9.54 -22.62 -13.01
CA ALA A 143 -9.86 -23.39 -14.20
C ALA A 143 -9.15 -22.77 -15.41
N VAL A 144 -8.56 -23.63 -16.26
CA VAL A 144 -7.86 -23.21 -17.48
C VAL A 144 -8.80 -22.45 -18.42
N ASP A 145 -10.09 -22.81 -18.44
CA ASP A 145 -11.10 -22.05 -19.17
C ASP A 145 -11.22 -20.58 -18.69
N SER A 146 -11.04 -20.32 -17.39
CA SER A 146 -11.02 -18.96 -16.86
C SER A 146 -9.76 -18.21 -17.29
N ILE A 147 -8.61 -18.87 -17.30
CA ILE A 147 -7.35 -18.32 -17.81
C ILE A 147 -7.49 -18.00 -19.31
N SER A 148 -8.13 -18.89 -20.05
CA SER A 148 -8.38 -18.70 -21.49
C SER A 148 -9.29 -17.51 -21.76
N ARG A 149 -10.34 -17.30 -20.96
CA ARG A 149 -11.16 -16.08 -21.04
C ARG A 149 -10.35 -14.80 -20.80
N GLN A 150 -9.35 -14.84 -19.93
CA GLN A 150 -8.45 -13.71 -19.74
C GLN A 150 -7.58 -13.46 -20.99
N ALA A 151 -7.07 -14.53 -21.64
CA ALA A 151 -6.33 -14.39 -22.88
C ALA A 151 -7.20 -13.79 -24.00
N GLN A 152 -8.48 -14.19 -24.10
CA GLN A 152 -9.46 -13.63 -25.04
C GLN A 152 -9.74 -12.15 -24.75
N SER A 153 -9.98 -11.81 -23.49
CA SER A 153 -10.22 -10.42 -23.05
C SER A 153 -9.00 -9.54 -23.34
N LEU A 154 -7.80 -10.02 -23.03
CA LEU A 154 -6.57 -9.31 -23.33
C LEU A 154 -6.42 -9.03 -24.83
N ASN A 155 -6.62 -10.08 -25.66
CA ASN A 155 -6.53 -9.96 -27.10
C ASN A 155 -7.55 -8.94 -27.64
N SER A 156 -8.81 -9.02 -27.19
CA SER A 156 -9.88 -8.11 -27.62
C SER A 156 -9.61 -6.65 -27.21
N ASN A 157 -9.10 -6.43 -26.02
CA ASN A 157 -8.89 -5.08 -25.48
C ASN A 157 -7.64 -4.37 -26.07
N ILE A 158 -6.60 -5.11 -26.43
CA ILE A 158 -5.34 -4.53 -26.90
C ILE A 158 -5.28 -4.50 -28.43
N TYR A 159 -5.80 -5.54 -29.09
CA TYR A 159 -5.62 -5.78 -30.51
C TYR A 159 -6.93 -5.86 -31.30
N ASP A 160 -8.05 -5.48 -30.75
CA ASP A 160 -9.37 -5.61 -31.34
C ASP A 160 -9.64 -7.04 -31.88
N GLY A 161 -9.06 -8.05 -31.23
CA GLY A 161 -9.15 -9.44 -31.64
C GLY A 161 -8.37 -9.82 -32.90
N LYS A 162 -7.52 -8.95 -33.42
CA LYS A 162 -6.74 -9.19 -34.67
C LYS A 162 -5.45 -9.96 -34.46
N GLY A 163 -5.06 -10.20 -33.20
CA GLY A 163 -3.91 -11.03 -32.85
C GLY A 163 -4.30 -12.38 -32.30
N GLU A 164 -3.32 -13.14 -31.91
CA GLU A 164 -3.48 -14.38 -31.15
C GLU A 164 -2.69 -14.26 -29.85
N THR A 165 -3.34 -14.57 -28.73
CA THR A 165 -2.72 -14.57 -27.41
C THR A 165 -2.71 -15.96 -26.84
N LEU A 166 -1.52 -16.43 -26.45
CA LEU A 166 -1.32 -17.69 -25.74
C LEU A 166 -0.79 -17.38 -24.33
N ILE A 167 -1.24 -18.14 -23.35
CA ILE A 167 -0.64 -18.18 -22.01
C ILE A 167 -0.01 -19.57 -21.85
N VAL A 168 1.28 -19.59 -21.58
CA VAL A 168 2.09 -20.81 -21.51
C VAL A 168 2.68 -20.94 -20.11
N SER A 169 2.51 -22.11 -19.53
CA SER A 169 3.05 -22.48 -18.22
C SER A 169 4.55 -22.75 -18.24
N ALA A 170 5.15 -22.91 -17.09
CA ALA A 170 6.58 -23.20 -16.94
C ALA A 170 7.00 -24.53 -17.58
N ALA A 171 6.12 -25.54 -17.55
CA ALA A 171 6.35 -26.82 -18.23
C ALA A 171 6.04 -26.76 -19.73
N GLY A 172 5.63 -25.61 -20.27
CA GLY A 172 5.29 -25.48 -21.68
C GLY A 172 3.91 -26.00 -22.04
N VAL A 173 2.98 -25.99 -21.09
CA VAL A 173 1.58 -26.34 -21.36
C VAL A 173 0.80 -25.07 -21.71
N ILE A 174 0.00 -25.08 -22.75
CA ILE A 174 -0.89 -23.96 -23.13
C ILE A 174 -2.05 -23.92 -22.13
N THR A 175 -2.08 -22.87 -21.31
CA THR A 175 -3.07 -22.66 -20.24
C THR A 175 -4.14 -21.68 -20.62
N GLY A 176 -3.92 -20.90 -21.68
CA GLY A 176 -4.89 -19.92 -22.18
C GLY A 176 -4.65 -19.64 -23.64
N THR A 177 -5.73 -19.43 -24.39
CA THR A 177 -5.68 -19.06 -25.81
C THR A 177 -6.84 -18.13 -26.15
N SER A 178 -6.57 -17.15 -26.99
CA SER A 178 -7.62 -16.33 -27.60
C SER A 178 -8.16 -16.92 -28.90
N GLY A 179 -7.47 -17.94 -29.45
CA GLY A 179 -7.81 -18.62 -30.71
C GLY A 179 -8.42 -20.00 -30.47
N ASP A 180 -7.76 -21.02 -30.99
CA ASP A 180 -8.25 -22.42 -30.97
C ASP A 180 -8.21 -23.00 -29.55
N ALA A 181 -9.40 -23.23 -28.96
CA ALA A 181 -9.55 -23.86 -27.66
C ALA A 181 -9.03 -25.30 -27.56
N SER A 182 -8.89 -26.01 -28.71
CA SER A 182 -8.32 -27.36 -28.72
C SER A 182 -6.84 -27.42 -28.34
N LEU A 183 -6.17 -26.29 -28.32
CA LEU A 183 -4.79 -26.13 -27.87
C LEU A 183 -4.64 -26.17 -26.34
N LEU A 184 -5.71 -25.94 -25.56
CA LEU A 184 -5.66 -25.96 -24.11
C LEU A 184 -5.20 -27.33 -23.61
N GLY A 185 -4.24 -27.30 -22.68
CA GLY A 185 -3.60 -28.50 -22.16
C GLY A 185 -2.60 -29.16 -23.09
N SER A 186 -2.37 -28.62 -24.29
CA SER A 186 -1.36 -29.18 -25.20
C SER A 186 0.01 -28.53 -25.02
N SER A 187 1.06 -29.19 -25.54
CA SER A 187 2.42 -28.66 -25.51
C SER A 187 2.55 -27.39 -26.37
N ALA A 188 3.16 -26.36 -25.82
CA ALA A 188 3.50 -25.13 -26.52
C ALA A 188 4.44 -25.35 -27.70
N GLU A 189 5.20 -26.44 -27.72
CA GLU A 189 6.08 -26.83 -28.85
C GLU A 189 5.30 -26.99 -30.15
N LYS A 190 4.05 -27.45 -30.09
CA LYS A 190 3.20 -27.66 -31.29
C LYS A 190 2.95 -26.34 -32.04
N VAL A 191 2.88 -25.20 -31.31
CA VAL A 191 2.53 -23.88 -31.85
C VAL A 191 3.75 -22.99 -31.99
N LEU A 192 4.67 -23.07 -31.02
CA LEU A 192 5.81 -22.18 -30.89
C LEU A 192 7.12 -22.78 -31.44
N GLY A 193 7.11 -24.10 -31.76
CA GLY A 193 8.30 -24.83 -32.19
C GLY A 193 9.20 -25.27 -31.05
N SER A 194 10.28 -25.97 -31.38
CA SER A 194 11.18 -26.61 -30.41
C SER A 194 11.94 -25.64 -29.49
N GLN A 195 11.96 -24.36 -29.83
CA GLN A 195 12.62 -23.31 -29.01
C GLN A 195 11.64 -22.53 -28.12
N TRP A 196 10.47 -23.10 -27.82
CA TRP A 196 9.43 -22.44 -27.04
C TRP A 196 9.92 -21.93 -25.67
N GLN A 197 10.93 -22.57 -25.04
CA GLN A 197 11.48 -22.16 -23.74
C GLN A 197 12.07 -20.76 -23.77
N GLN A 198 12.48 -20.24 -24.92
CA GLN A 198 12.98 -18.86 -25.03
C GLN A 198 11.93 -17.82 -24.59
N TYR A 199 10.63 -18.13 -24.76
CA TYR A 199 9.55 -17.22 -24.39
C TYR A 199 9.27 -17.17 -22.89
N LEU A 200 9.83 -18.09 -22.09
CA LEU A 200 9.70 -18.11 -20.64
C LEU A 200 10.82 -17.34 -19.92
N LYS A 201 11.75 -16.74 -20.66
CA LYS A 201 12.82 -15.93 -20.06
C LYS A 201 12.22 -14.74 -19.29
N PRO A 202 12.88 -14.28 -18.19
CA PRO A 202 12.36 -13.20 -17.36
C PRO A 202 12.33 -11.85 -18.06
N GLU A 203 12.85 -11.76 -19.26
CA GLU A 203 12.91 -10.53 -20.06
C GLU A 203 11.87 -10.60 -21.19
N LEU A 204 11.33 -9.45 -21.57
CA LEU A 204 10.47 -9.33 -22.73
C LEU A 204 11.22 -9.83 -23.97
N GLN A 205 10.67 -10.83 -24.64
CA GLN A 205 11.22 -11.35 -25.89
C GLN A 205 10.42 -10.81 -27.07
N ARG A 206 11.14 -10.54 -28.15
CA ARG A 206 10.57 -10.04 -29.40
C ARG A 206 11.14 -10.86 -30.54
N GLN A 207 10.28 -11.38 -31.40
CA GLN A 207 10.66 -12.17 -32.55
C GLN A 207 9.86 -11.74 -33.77
N GLU A 208 10.55 -11.53 -34.87
CA GLU A 208 9.95 -11.33 -36.18
C GLU A 208 9.77 -12.65 -36.88
N LEU A 209 8.58 -12.92 -37.38
CA LEU A 209 8.21 -14.05 -38.20
C LEU A 209 7.88 -13.55 -39.61
N ASN A 210 7.82 -14.42 -40.62
CA ASN A 210 7.67 -14.00 -42.02
C ASN A 210 6.52 -13.02 -42.33
N ASN A 211 5.42 -13.06 -41.58
CA ASN A 211 4.26 -12.18 -41.77
C ASN A 211 3.62 -11.71 -40.44
N SER A 212 4.29 -11.92 -39.36
CA SER A 212 3.79 -11.60 -38.03
C SER A 212 4.91 -11.26 -37.08
N PHE A 213 4.53 -10.63 -35.99
CA PHE A 213 5.38 -10.23 -34.91
C PHE A 213 4.95 -10.94 -33.64
N ARG A 214 5.89 -11.59 -32.96
CA ARG A 214 5.63 -12.29 -31.71
C ARG A 214 6.33 -11.60 -30.55
N ILE A 215 5.58 -11.36 -29.49
CA ILE A 215 6.08 -10.76 -28.25
C ILE A 215 5.77 -11.74 -27.13
N SER A 216 6.72 -11.96 -26.23
CA SER A 216 6.51 -12.69 -24.99
C SER A 216 6.75 -11.79 -23.80
N VAL A 217 5.80 -11.78 -22.87
CA VAL A 217 5.87 -11.09 -21.60
C VAL A 217 5.83 -12.12 -20.48
N PRO A 218 6.85 -12.19 -19.62
CA PRO A 218 6.86 -13.13 -18.51
C PRO A 218 5.81 -12.75 -17.47
N ILE A 219 5.08 -13.73 -16.97
CA ILE A 219 4.21 -13.61 -15.79
C ILE A 219 5.07 -13.99 -14.58
N MET A 220 5.53 -13.00 -13.87
CA MET A 220 6.31 -13.18 -12.64
C MET A 220 5.41 -12.98 -11.45
N VAL A 221 5.21 -14.01 -10.65
CA VAL A 221 4.48 -13.90 -9.38
C VAL A 221 5.52 -13.76 -8.25
N PRO A 222 5.45 -12.69 -7.45
CA PRO A 222 6.41 -12.46 -6.38
C PRO A 222 6.54 -13.67 -5.45
N GLY A 223 7.77 -14.10 -5.19
CA GLY A 223 8.06 -15.25 -4.33
C GLY A 223 8.01 -16.62 -5.03
N MET A 224 7.59 -16.70 -6.29
CA MET A 224 7.58 -17.96 -7.07
C MET A 224 8.84 -18.10 -7.91
N SER A 225 9.27 -19.34 -8.17
CA SER A 225 10.51 -19.64 -8.90
C SER A 225 10.29 -19.93 -10.38
N ARG A 226 9.07 -20.22 -10.79
CA ARG A 226 8.72 -20.58 -12.16
C ARG A 226 7.94 -19.46 -12.83
N ASN A 227 8.36 -19.06 -14.01
CA ASN A 227 7.70 -18.02 -14.78
C ASN A 227 6.78 -18.67 -15.81
N TRP A 228 5.58 -18.13 -15.91
CA TRP A 228 4.73 -18.34 -17.08
C TRP A 228 4.96 -17.20 -18.07
N ALA A 229 4.41 -17.31 -19.27
CA ALA A 229 4.49 -16.24 -20.24
C ALA A 229 3.17 -16.01 -20.96
N ILE A 230 2.88 -14.75 -21.23
CA ILE A 230 1.88 -14.32 -22.20
C ILE A 230 2.60 -14.12 -23.51
N ILE A 231 2.18 -14.83 -24.55
CA ILE A 231 2.77 -14.78 -25.88
C ILE A 231 1.72 -14.25 -26.84
N VAL A 232 2.02 -13.11 -27.44
CA VAL A 232 1.14 -12.45 -28.38
C VAL A 232 1.75 -12.51 -29.77
N THR A 233 0.99 -13.00 -30.73
CA THR A 233 1.38 -13.03 -32.14
C THR A 233 0.46 -12.08 -32.90
N LEU A 234 1.04 -11.11 -33.61
CA LEU A 234 0.32 -10.07 -34.35
C LEU A 234 0.74 -10.09 -35.81
N PRO A 235 -0.19 -10.06 -36.76
CA PRO A 235 0.13 -9.76 -38.15
C PRO A 235 0.83 -8.39 -38.29
N TYR A 236 1.82 -8.27 -39.17
CA TYR A 236 2.52 -7.01 -39.41
C TYR A 236 1.60 -5.84 -39.69
N GLN A 237 0.53 -6.07 -40.46
CA GLN A 237 -0.45 -5.04 -40.79
C GLN A 237 -1.17 -4.49 -39.56
N VAL A 238 -1.39 -5.32 -38.55
CA VAL A 238 -2.00 -4.91 -37.28
C VAL A 238 -1.02 -4.08 -36.45
N VAL A 239 0.26 -4.49 -36.45
CA VAL A 239 1.32 -3.76 -35.71
C VAL A 239 1.51 -2.36 -36.28
N LEU A 240 1.54 -2.23 -37.62
CA LEU A 240 1.71 -0.92 -38.26
C LEU A 240 0.49 0.00 -38.07
N ALA A 241 -0.72 -0.57 -38.07
CA ALA A 241 -1.94 0.21 -37.83
C ALA A 241 -2.12 0.59 -36.34
N GLY A 242 -1.60 -0.24 -35.42
CA GLY A 242 -1.72 0.00 -33.97
C GLY A 242 -0.61 0.86 -33.37
N ALA A 243 0.51 1.03 -34.09
CA ALA A 243 1.65 1.80 -33.58
C ALA A 243 1.26 3.26 -33.30
N ASP A 244 0.57 3.89 -34.25
CA ASP A 244 0.10 5.29 -34.11
C ASP A 244 -0.96 5.42 -32.98
N GLN A 245 -1.79 4.40 -32.81
CA GLN A 245 -2.84 4.41 -31.77
C GLN A 245 -2.23 4.22 -30.38
N LEU A 246 -1.23 3.34 -30.25
CA LEU A 246 -0.50 3.13 -29.00
C LEU A 246 0.35 4.36 -28.62
N GLU A 247 1.01 4.98 -29.61
CA GLU A 247 1.79 6.21 -29.42
C GLU A 247 0.90 7.36 -28.95
N ASN A 248 -0.29 7.51 -29.57
CA ASN A 248 -1.27 8.51 -29.15
C ASN A 248 -1.83 8.22 -27.74
N GLN A 249 -2.15 6.96 -27.39
CA GLN A 249 -2.65 6.58 -26.06
C GLN A 249 -1.58 6.78 -24.98
N LEU A 250 -0.34 6.39 -25.24
CA LEU A 250 0.79 6.62 -24.33
C LEU A 250 1.08 8.11 -24.18
N GLY A 251 0.98 8.86 -25.30
CA GLY A 251 1.11 10.32 -25.29
C GLY A 251 0.03 11.00 -24.44
N GLU A 252 -1.23 10.58 -24.58
CA GLU A 252 -2.34 11.11 -23.78
C GLU A 252 -2.24 10.74 -22.30
N MET A 253 -1.91 9.49 -21.98
CA MET A 253 -1.70 9.05 -20.60
C MET A 253 -0.55 9.81 -19.93
N ASN A 254 0.57 9.97 -20.63
CA ASN A 254 1.71 10.71 -20.11
C ASN A 254 1.38 12.19 -19.94
N ARG A 255 0.66 12.79 -20.90
CA ARG A 255 0.21 14.18 -20.82
C ARG A 255 -0.75 14.40 -19.65
N THR A 256 -1.68 13.47 -19.45
CA THR A 256 -2.64 13.52 -18.32
C THR A 256 -1.92 13.37 -16.97
N ALA A 257 -1.00 12.41 -16.86
CA ALA A 257 -0.20 12.20 -15.66
C ALA A 257 0.69 13.41 -15.34
N VAL A 258 1.39 13.96 -16.35
CA VAL A 258 2.20 15.18 -16.21
C VAL A 258 1.35 16.38 -15.82
N THR A 259 0.18 16.53 -16.44
CA THR A 259 -0.74 17.64 -16.11
C THR A 259 -1.23 17.53 -14.67
N GLN A 260 -1.62 16.33 -14.23
CA GLN A 260 -2.04 16.09 -12.83
C GLN A 260 -0.90 16.35 -11.85
N GLN A 261 0.32 15.92 -12.17
CA GLN A 261 1.50 16.20 -11.34
C GLN A 261 1.80 17.69 -11.26
N LEU A 262 1.73 18.42 -12.37
CA LEU A 262 1.94 19.87 -12.40
C LEU A 262 0.88 20.62 -11.60
N VAL A 263 -0.39 20.23 -11.74
CA VAL A 263 -1.49 20.81 -10.94
C VAL A 263 -1.30 20.51 -9.47
N GLY A 264 -0.95 19.25 -9.12
CA GLY A 264 -0.66 18.87 -7.74
C GLY A 264 0.52 19.64 -7.15
N ALA A 265 1.62 19.75 -7.90
CA ALA A 265 2.78 20.53 -7.50
C ALA A 265 2.45 22.02 -7.32
N PHE A 266 1.65 22.59 -8.21
CA PHE A 266 1.19 23.98 -8.12
C PHE A 266 0.34 24.20 -6.85
N VAL A 267 -0.61 23.30 -6.57
CA VAL A 267 -1.43 23.37 -5.34
C VAL A 267 -0.57 23.31 -4.09
N VAL A 268 0.38 22.38 -4.04
CA VAL A 268 1.32 22.27 -2.90
C VAL A 268 2.16 23.55 -2.75
N LEU A 269 2.64 24.10 -3.86
CA LEU A 269 3.44 25.33 -3.87
C LEU A 269 2.63 26.52 -3.38
N VAL A 270 1.37 26.65 -3.82
CA VAL A 270 0.46 27.71 -3.35
C VAL A 270 0.17 27.55 -1.85
N LEU A 271 -0.11 26.35 -1.40
CA LEU A 271 -0.33 26.06 0.02
C LEU A 271 0.91 26.38 0.86
N ALA A 272 2.10 26.00 0.38
CA ALA A 272 3.36 26.33 1.04
C ALA A 272 3.59 27.85 1.12
N LEU A 273 3.31 28.57 0.02
CA LEU A 273 3.43 30.02 -0.01
C LEU A 273 2.46 30.70 0.97
N VAL A 274 1.20 30.26 0.97
CA VAL A 274 0.17 30.79 1.89
C VAL A 274 0.56 30.51 3.35
N THR A 275 1.01 29.30 3.66
CA THR A 275 1.46 28.98 5.02
C THR A 275 2.69 29.78 5.41
N MET A 276 3.66 29.96 4.51
CA MET A 276 4.84 30.77 4.75
C MET A 276 4.48 32.24 5.01
N LEU A 277 3.54 32.79 4.22
CA LEU A 277 3.05 34.18 4.42
C LEU A 277 2.28 34.33 5.74
N MET A 278 1.49 33.32 6.13
CA MET A 278 0.80 33.33 7.42
C MET A 278 1.81 33.32 8.59
N ILE A 279 2.81 32.43 8.53
CA ILE A 279 3.87 32.34 9.53
C ILE A 279 4.68 33.64 9.58
N ALA A 280 5.07 34.17 8.41
CA ALA A 280 5.80 35.41 8.34
C ALA A 280 5.02 36.59 9.00
N ARG A 281 3.72 36.68 8.74
CA ARG A 281 2.88 37.69 9.35
C ARG A 281 2.64 37.50 10.85
N SER A 282 2.47 36.23 11.26
CA SER A 282 2.22 35.92 12.68
C SER A 282 3.44 36.19 13.58
N ILE A 283 4.65 36.07 13.02
CA ILE A 283 5.90 36.32 13.76
C ILE A 283 6.38 37.77 13.59
N THR A 284 6.47 38.23 12.33
CA THR A 284 7.08 39.54 12.03
C THR A 284 6.23 40.70 12.50
N GLY A 285 4.90 40.56 12.49
CA GLY A 285 3.98 41.59 12.96
C GLY A 285 4.18 41.94 14.42
N PRO A 286 4.01 40.99 15.33
CA PRO A 286 4.25 41.21 16.76
C PRO A 286 5.65 41.73 17.10
N ILE A 287 6.69 41.16 16.46
CA ILE A 287 8.07 41.60 16.66
C ILE A 287 8.24 43.07 16.30
N ARG A 288 7.72 43.51 15.14
CA ARG A 288 7.78 44.91 14.73
C ARG A 288 7.07 45.83 15.69
N GLN A 289 5.92 45.43 16.24
CA GLN A 289 5.22 46.19 17.25
C GLN A 289 6.04 46.34 18.55
N MET A 290 6.73 45.26 18.96
CA MET A 290 7.62 45.30 20.11
C MET A 290 8.80 46.25 19.89
N VAL A 291 9.46 46.11 18.74
CA VAL A 291 10.58 47.01 18.38
C VAL A 291 10.11 48.45 18.34
N SER A 292 9.02 48.75 17.63
CA SER A 292 8.48 50.12 17.56
C SER A 292 8.11 50.70 18.92
N LEU A 293 7.58 49.91 19.85
CA LEU A 293 7.25 50.39 21.19
C LEU A 293 8.52 50.65 22.00
N VAL A 294 9.52 49.80 21.90
CA VAL A 294 10.81 50.00 22.59
C VAL A 294 11.54 51.21 22.02
N ASP A 295 11.53 51.40 20.70
CA ASP A 295 12.13 52.59 20.05
C ASP A 295 11.41 53.89 20.47
N ASP A 296 10.06 53.85 20.56
CA ASP A 296 9.26 55.01 20.99
C ASP A 296 9.57 55.43 22.48
N ILE A 297 9.86 54.42 23.32
CA ILE A 297 10.27 54.67 24.71
C ILE A 297 11.73 55.17 24.78
N ALA A 298 12.63 54.63 23.90
CA ALA A 298 14.05 54.96 23.95
C ALA A 298 14.39 56.30 23.30
N ASP A 299 13.84 56.56 22.13
CA ASP A 299 14.24 57.71 21.27
C ASP A 299 13.06 58.67 20.95
N GLY A 300 11.82 58.32 21.34
CA GLY A 300 10.62 59.13 21.10
C GLY A 300 10.19 59.99 22.29
N GLU A 301 8.88 60.27 22.39
CA GLU A 301 8.29 61.07 23.47
C GLU A 301 8.22 60.33 24.82
N GLY A 302 8.65 59.05 24.86
CA GLY A 302 8.67 58.23 26.08
C GLY A 302 7.27 57.88 26.60
N ASP A 303 6.30 57.68 25.72
CA ASP A 303 4.93 57.39 26.11
C ASP A 303 4.78 56.01 26.77
N LEU A 304 4.90 55.99 28.08
CA LEU A 304 4.77 54.79 28.90
C LEU A 304 3.32 54.33 29.08
N THR A 305 2.32 54.92 28.41
CA THR A 305 0.91 54.48 28.51
C THR A 305 0.58 53.39 27.50
N LYS A 306 1.37 53.24 26.44
CA LYS A 306 1.19 52.21 25.41
C LYS A 306 1.49 50.81 25.95
N ARG A 307 0.74 49.82 25.46
CA ARG A 307 0.92 48.39 25.82
C ARG A 307 0.91 47.54 24.59
N LEU A 308 1.69 46.43 24.64
CA LEU A 308 1.67 45.40 23.64
C LEU A 308 0.45 44.49 23.82
N ASN A 309 -0.08 43.98 22.69
CA ASN A 309 -1.16 43.03 22.74
C ASN A 309 -0.64 41.64 23.18
N THR A 310 -1.17 41.10 24.26
CA THR A 310 -0.74 39.83 24.88
C THR A 310 -1.65 38.64 24.53
N ARG A 311 -2.43 38.71 23.42
CA ARG A 311 -3.35 37.63 23.04
C ARG A 311 -2.64 36.38 22.52
N SER A 312 -1.38 36.47 22.11
CA SER A 312 -0.61 35.28 21.70
C SER A 312 -0.32 34.39 22.90
N VAL A 313 -0.39 33.07 22.70
CA VAL A 313 -0.20 32.03 23.73
C VAL A 313 1.20 31.40 23.61
N ASP A 314 2.05 31.95 22.77
CA ASP A 314 3.43 31.51 22.47
C ASP A 314 4.47 32.40 23.21
N GLU A 315 5.74 32.15 22.91
CA GLU A 315 6.88 32.85 23.47
C GLU A 315 6.82 34.37 23.19
N LEU A 316 6.18 34.78 22.08
CA LEU A 316 5.99 36.18 21.73
C LEU A 316 4.95 36.84 22.67
N GLY A 317 3.91 36.11 23.04
CA GLY A 317 2.94 36.55 24.05
C GLY A 317 3.59 36.70 25.42
N ASP A 318 4.48 35.81 25.80
CA ASP A 318 5.19 35.91 27.08
C ASP A 318 6.21 37.05 27.06
N LEU A 319 6.88 37.29 25.94
CA LEU A 319 7.75 38.45 25.75
C LEU A 319 6.95 39.77 25.84
N ALA A 320 5.77 39.84 25.21
CA ALA A 320 4.89 40.99 25.29
C ALA A 320 4.45 41.30 26.73
N LYS A 321 4.10 40.26 27.50
CA LYS A 321 3.81 40.40 28.95
C LYS A 321 5.03 40.89 29.73
N GLY A 322 6.23 40.40 29.38
CA GLY A 322 7.49 40.84 29.99
C GLY A 322 7.76 42.32 29.76
N ILE A 323 7.62 42.77 28.50
CA ILE A 323 7.78 44.17 28.13
C ILE A 323 6.73 45.03 28.82
N ASN A 324 5.46 44.62 28.84
CA ASN A 324 4.42 45.38 29.54
C ASN A 324 4.73 45.53 31.04
N ARG A 325 5.20 44.48 31.72
CA ARG A 325 5.63 44.55 33.12
C ARG A 325 6.83 45.47 33.31
N PHE A 326 7.76 45.51 32.36
CA PHE A 326 8.88 46.44 32.41
C PHE A 326 8.40 47.91 32.32
N ILE A 327 7.47 48.20 31.39
CA ILE A 327 6.87 49.52 31.23
C ILE A 327 6.11 49.93 32.53
N ASP A 328 5.33 48.99 33.11
CA ASP A 328 4.63 49.26 34.38
C ASP A 328 5.60 49.64 35.49
N LYS A 329 6.75 48.96 35.57
CA LYS A 329 7.79 49.24 36.54
C LYS A 329 8.44 50.63 36.31
N LEU A 330 8.70 50.98 35.05
CA LEU A 330 9.22 52.30 34.68
C LEU A 330 8.22 53.40 35.02
N GLN A 331 6.93 53.22 34.72
CA GLN A 331 5.87 54.15 35.11
C GLN A 331 5.82 54.36 36.62
N GLY A 332 5.91 53.26 37.39
CA GLY A 332 5.93 53.35 38.86
C GLY A 332 7.13 54.11 39.36
N LEU A 333 8.33 53.82 38.87
CA LEU A 333 9.55 54.52 39.24
C LEU A 333 9.49 56.05 38.94
N LEU A 334 8.99 56.39 37.72
CA LEU A 334 8.82 57.81 37.36
C LEU A 334 7.78 58.51 38.24
N GLY A 335 6.68 57.77 38.53
CA GLY A 335 5.68 58.31 39.51
C GLY A 335 6.29 58.58 40.87
N ASP A 336 7.12 57.64 41.36
CA ASP A 336 7.81 57.83 42.63
C ASP A 336 8.83 59.02 42.60
N VAL A 337 9.58 59.14 41.49
CA VAL A 337 10.50 60.25 41.26
C VAL A 337 9.77 61.57 41.19
N LEU A 338 8.66 61.65 40.45
CA LEU A 338 7.84 62.84 40.36
C LEU A 338 7.26 63.24 41.73
N LYS A 339 6.80 62.27 42.51
CA LYS A 339 6.30 62.50 43.88
C LYS A 339 7.41 63.02 44.77
N THR A 340 8.57 62.36 44.74
CA THR A 340 9.74 62.80 45.52
C THR A 340 10.19 64.20 45.11
N ALA A 341 10.25 64.48 43.79
CA ALA A 341 10.59 65.80 43.26
C ALA A 341 9.59 66.86 43.70
N SER A 342 8.29 66.56 43.73
CA SER A 342 7.22 67.42 44.21
C SER A 342 7.36 67.66 45.70
N GLU A 343 7.70 66.62 46.50
CA GLU A 343 7.97 66.75 47.93
C GLU A 343 9.21 67.61 48.20
N VAL A 344 10.29 67.39 47.43
CA VAL A 344 11.51 68.23 47.52
C VAL A 344 11.20 69.70 47.20
N ASN A 345 10.44 69.93 46.10
CA ASN A 345 10.06 71.29 45.72
C ASN A 345 9.19 71.94 46.75
N ARG A 346 8.27 71.22 47.41
CA ARG A 346 7.48 71.68 48.49
C ARG A 346 8.35 72.02 49.69
N HIS A 347 9.27 71.15 50.10
CA HIS A 347 10.20 71.41 51.20
C HIS A 347 11.16 72.56 50.90
N ALA A 348 11.61 72.73 49.64
CA ALA A 348 12.39 73.89 49.22
C ALA A 348 11.57 75.19 49.39
N GLY A 349 10.31 75.20 48.94
CA GLY A 349 9.40 76.31 49.13
C GLY A 349 9.11 76.63 50.60
N ASP A 350 8.95 75.54 51.43
CA ASP A 350 8.79 75.78 52.92
C ASP A 350 10.08 76.30 53.52
N THR A 351 11.25 75.90 53.06
CA THR A 351 12.56 76.38 53.50
C THR A 351 12.76 77.84 53.10
N ASP A 352 12.41 78.21 51.84
CA ASP A 352 12.43 79.63 51.40
C ASP A 352 11.50 80.52 52.25
N ARG A 353 10.31 80.00 52.55
CA ARG A 353 9.36 80.71 53.42
C ARG A 353 9.89 80.86 54.83
N ILE A 354 10.53 79.84 55.41
CA ILE A 354 11.15 79.91 56.74
C ILE A 354 12.34 80.91 56.74
N ALA A 355 13.19 80.84 55.67
CA ALA A 355 14.30 81.76 55.47
C ALA A 355 13.81 83.20 55.37
N GLY A 356 12.75 83.49 54.60
CA GLY A 356 12.13 84.78 54.47
C GLY A 356 11.52 85.31 55.77
N GLN A 357 10.90 84.40 56.58
CA GLN A 357 10.39 84.75 57.90
C GLN A 357 11.53 85.03 58.89
N THR A 358 12.64 84.29 58.74
CA THR A 358 13.82 84.51 59.60
C THR A 358 14.47 85.85 59.26
N ASP A 359 14.57 86.24 58.00
CA ASP A 359 15.10 87.52 57.55
C ASP A 359 14.21 88.68 57.97
N THR A 360 12.89 88.54 57.91
CA THR A 360 11.93 89.51 58.36
C THR A 360 11.99 89.70 59.89
N ASN A 361 12.19 88.61 60.65
CA ASN A 361 12.36 88.65 62.08
C ASN A 361 13.71 89.30 62.54
N LEU A 362 14.77 89.09 61.74
CA LEU A 362 16.08 89.74 61.98
C LEU A 362 16.01 91.25 61.71
N GLN A 363 15.23 91.71 60.72
CA GLN A 363 15.03 93.14 60.45
C GLN A 363 14.17 93.85 61.52
N HIS A 364 13.36 93.12 62.29
CA HIS A 364 12.57 93.67 63.36
C HIS A 364 13.33 93.81 64.71
N HIS A 365 14.55 93.22 64.77
CA HIS A 365 15.38 93.31 65.98
C HIS A 365 16.61 94.21 65.82
N GLN A 366 16.66 95.06 64.79
CA GLN A 366 17.51 96.22 64.67
C GLN A 366 16.67 97.47 64.88
#